data_f716851d74d70e9fa0cd8c7d6de2d270
#
_entry.id   f716851d74d70e9fa0cd8c7d6de2d270
#
_cell.length_a   1.000
_cell.length_b   1.000
_cell.length_c   1.000
_cell.angle_alpha   90.00
_cell.angle_beta   90.00
_cell.angle_gamma   90.00
#
_symmetry.space_group_name_H-M   'P 1'
#
loop_
_entity.id
_entity.type
_entity.pdbx_description
1 polymer ?
#
loop_
_entity_poly.entity_id
_entity_poly.type
_entity_poly.pdbx_seq_one_letter_code
_entity_poly.pdbx_strand_id
1 'polypeptide(L)'
;MKTSKGPKYLALGCLLAIAFAGSAHAKDRRVEVSPFAGVQFGGSTLSRPGQLEIEPDAAYGVILDVRVRPDATIQMLYGRQDTTLDFLSNAPFFPRHVRVGLAVEYYHLGGAVEFGEGRLRPYFALTVGATRFDAKVEDVRSEWRFSIGSGLGVKTYLSPRFGLRAEGRVWPTFLQTAGGFLCSLPGGCLAEVEADFLTQGSATAGFFVTF
;
A
#
# COMPACT_ATOMS: atom_id res chain seq x y z
N MET A 1 8.46 -33.32 -28.78
CA MET A 1 9.19 -33.28 -27.49
C MET A 1 8.69 -32.08 -26.71
N LYS A 2 7.84 -32.32 -25.67
CA LYS A 2 7.32 -31.25 -24.77
C LYS A 2 8.18 -31.24 -23.52
N THR A 3 8.96 -30.22 -23.30
CA THR A 3 9.67 -30.01 -22.03
C THR A 3 8.74 -29.31 -21.03
N SER A 4 8.32 -30.07 -20.04
CA SER A 4 7.62 -29.60 -18.85
C SER A 4 8.57 -28.77 -17.99
N LYS A 5 8.29 -27.46 -17.85
CA LYS A 5 8.91 -26.61 -16.82
C LYS A 5 8.09 -26.76 -15.52
N GLY A 6 8.62 -27.52 -14.58
CA GLY A 6 8.04 -27.71 -13.24
C GLY A 6 8.10 -26.44 -12.38
N PRO A 7 7.27 -26.36 -11.33
CA PRO A 7 7.04 -25.16 -10.52
C PRO A 7 8.17 -24.94 -9.51
N LYS A 8 9.18 -24.17 -9.88
CA LYS A 8 10.29 -23.80 -8.98
C LYS A 8 9.90 -22.75 -7.91
N TYR A 9 8.70 -22.19 -7.97
CA TYR A 9 8.25 -21.12 -7.07
C TYR A 9 7.47 -21.59 -5.84
N LEU A 10 6.97 -22.84 -5.86
CA LEU A 10 6.28 -23.41 -4.69
C LEU A 10 7.24 -23.75 -3.53
N ALA A 11 8.49 -24.05 -3.84
CA ALA A 11 9.49 -24.43 -2.84
C ALA A 11 10.04 -23.20 -2.06
N LEU A 12 10.00 -21.99 -2.64
CA LEU A 12 10.51 -20.78 -1.99
C LEU A 12 9.53 -20.24 -0.94
N GLY A 13 8.22 -20.45 -1.12
CA GLY A 13 7.19 -20.03 -0.17
C GLY A 13 7.17 -20.87 1.12
N CYS A 14 7.52 -22.17 1.04
CA CYS A 14 7.58 -23.03 2.22
C CYS A 14 8.84 -22.83 3.06
N LEU A 15 9.95 -22.40 2.48
CA LEU A 15 11.22 -22.19 3.22
C LEU A 15 11.20 -20.91 4.09
N LEU A 16 10.44 -19.88 3.72
CA LEU A 16 10.27 -18.70 4.57
C LEU A 16 9.38 -18.96 5.79
N ALA A 17 8.43 -19.90 5.72
CA ALA A 17 7.55 -20.25 6.84
C ALA A 17 8.26 -21.05 7.95
N ILE A 18 9.36 -21.73 7.65
CA ILE A 18 10.08 -22.60 8.60
C ILE A 18 11.13 -21.83 9.41
N ALA A 19 11.65 -20.70 8.91
CA ALA A 19 12.67 -19.90 9.59
C ALA A 19 12.15 -19.16 10.85
N PHE A 20 10.84 -19.04 11.04
CA PHE A 20 10.22 -18.38 12.20
C PHE A 20 9.76 -19.33 13.32
N ALA A 21 10.00 -20.62 13.20
CA ALA A 21 9.64 -21.62 14.22
C ALA A 21 10.66 -21.72 15.38
N GLY A 22 11.61 -20.80 15.48
CA GLY A 22 12.65 -20.76 16.51
C GLY A 22 12.17 -20.15 17.83
N SER A 23 11.99 -21.01 18.84
CA SER A 23 12.03 -20.73 20.29
C SER A 23 10.95 -19.79 20.85
N ALA A 24 9.73 -20.31 20.95
CA ALA A 24 8.69 -19.69 21.76
C ALA A 24 8.96 -19.83 23.27
N HIS A 25 9.78 -18.93 23.83
CA HIS A 25 9.75 -18.64 25.26
C HIS A 25 8.52 -17.76 25.53
N ALA A 26 7.58 -18.26 26.31
CA ALA A 26 6.19 -17.82 26.42
C ALA A 26 5.98 -16.51 27.23
N LYS A 27 6.86 -15.52 27.15
CA LYS A 27 6.69 -14.32 27.99
C LYS A 27 6.65 -12.96 27.28
N ASP A 28 7.02 -12.87 26.00
CA ASP A 28 6.96 -11.59 25.30
C ASP A 28 6.75 -11.80 23.80
N ARG A 29 5.49 -11.92 23.40
CA ARG A 29 5.14 -11.94 21.98
C ARG A 29 5.35 -10.56 21.41
N ARG A 30 6.39 -10.43 20.59
CA ARG A 30 6.87 -9.14 20.10
C ARG A 30 6.54 -8.86 18.65
N VAL A 31 6.20 -9.88 17.86
CA VAL A 31 6.01 -9.75 16.43
C VAL A 31 4.60 -10.17 16.05
N GLU A 32 3.92 -9.30 15.30
CA GLU A 32 2.58 -9.54 14.76
C GLU A 32 2.61 -9.39 13.25
N VAL A 33 2.05 -10.36 12.53
CA VAL A 33 1.91 -10.34 11.07
C VAL A 33 0.44 -10.23 10.74
N SER A 34 0.08 -9.23 9.95
CA SER A 34 -1.31 -8.90 9.59
C SER A 34 -1.47 -8.78 8.09
N PRO A 35 -1.80 -9.86 7.35
CA PRO A 35 -2.30 -9.72 5.99
C PRO A 35 -3.67 -9.02 6.00
N PHE A 36 -3.88 -8.17 5.03
CA PHE A 36 -5.12 -7.41 4.87
C PHE A 36 -5.58 -7.33 3.43
N ALA A 37 -6.87 -7.10 3.24
CA ALA A 37 -7.47 -6.73 1.96
C ALA A 37 -8.58 -5.71 2.20
N GLY A 38 -8.93 -4.96 1.16
CA GLY A 38 -9.97 -3.95 1.23
C GLY A 38 -10.11 -3.17 -0.06
N VAL A 39 -10.51 -1.93 0.06
CA VAL A 39 -10.66 -1.00 -1.07
C VAL A 39 -9.82 0.25 -0.84
N GLN A 40 -9.27 0.76 -1.91
CA GLN A 40 -8.58 2.04 -1.94
C GLN A 40 -9.28 2.96 -2.92
N PHE A 41 -9.42 4.23 -2.55
CA PHE A 41 -10.21 5.22 -3.25
C PHE A 41 -9.56 6.61 -3.16
N GLY A 42 -10.01 7.51 -4.01
CA GLY A 42 -9.44 8.85 -4.13
C GLY A 42 -8.19 8.85 -5.01
N GLY A 43 -7.57 10.00 -5.13
CA GLY A 43 -6.41 10.19 -5.99
C GLY A 43 -6.79 10.94 -7.26
N SER A 44 -7.63 11.98 -7.12
CA SER A 44 -7.84 12.96 -8.17
C SER A 44 -6.90 14.15 -7.99
N THR A 45 -6.32 14.61 -9.08
CA THR A 45 -5.51 15.83 -9.10
C THR A 45 -5.70 16.58 -10.40
N LEU A 46 -5.54 17.91 -10.34
CA LEU A 46 -5.54 18.75 -11.53
C LEU A 46 -4.23 18.54 -12.28
N SER A 47 -4.35 18.26 -13.58
CA SER A 47 -3.24 18.09 -14.52
C SER A 47 -3.45 19.01 -15.71
N ARG A 48 -2.39 19.52 -16.34
CA ARG A 48 -2.49 20.18 -17.64
C ARG A 48 -2.18 19.17 -18.76
N PRO A 49 -3.10 18.99 -19.73
CA PRO A 49 -4.32 19.76 -20.02
C PRO A 49 -5.63 19.09 -19.54
N GLY A 50 -5.76 18.58 -18.30
CA GLY A 50 -6.99 17.95 -17.88
C GLY A 50 -7.04 17.53 -16.42
N GLN A 51 -7.86 16.54 -16.12
CA GLN A 51 -8.00 15.92 -14.80
C GLN A 51 -7.44 14.50 -14.84
N LEU A 52 -6.64 14.17 -13.85
CA LEU A 52 -6.10 12.84 -13.62
C LEU A 52 -6.88 12.21 -12.46
N GLU A 53 -7.43 11.02 -12.68
CA GLU A 53 -8.18 10.29 -11.65
C GLU A 53 -7.70 8.84 -11.58
N ILE A 54 -7.44 8.37 -10.36
CA ILE A 54 -7.15 6.98 -10.05
C ILE A 54 -8.45 6.33 -9.63
N GLU A 55 -8.92 5.31 -10.37
CA GLU A 55 -10.17 4.62 -10.07
C GLU A 55 -10.07 3.88 -8.73
N PRO A 56 -11.16 3.87 -7.92
CA PRO A 56 -11.23 3.02 -6.74
C PRO A 56 -11.13 1.55 -7.12
N ASP A 57 -10.29 0.79 -6.41
CA ASP A 57 -10.11 -0.63 -6.68
C ASP A 57 -9.70 -1.39 -5.41
N ALA A 58 -9.64 -2.71 -5.53
CA ALA A 58 -9.20 -3.60 -4.46
C ALA A 58 -7.74 -3.32 -4.08
N ALA A 59 -7.49 -3.28 -2.78
CA ALA A 59 -6.16 -3.16 -2.20
C ALA A 59 -5.88 -4.33 -1.27
N TYR A 60 -4.63 -4.79 -1.26
CA TYR A 60 -4.18 -5.87 -0.40
C TYR A 60 -2.73 -5.66 0.02
N GLY A 61 -2.34 -6.32 1.10
CA GLY A 61 -0.99 -6.17 1.60
C GLY A 61 -0.73 -6.90 2.90
N VAL A 62 0.34 -6.51 3.55
CA VAL A 62 0.76 -7.08 4.83
C VAL A 62 1.34 -5.99 5.72
N ILE A 63 1.00 -6.07 7.01
CA ILE A 63 1.56 -5.24 8.07
C ILE A 63 2.35 -6.15 9.00
N LEU A 64 3.57 -5.75 9.32
CA LEU A 64 4.42 -6.34 10.33
C LEU A 64 4.54 -5.34 11.49
N ASP A 65 4.01 -5.68 12.64
CA ASP A 65 4.12 -4.91 13.86
C ASP A 65 5.12 -5.56 14.82
N VAL A 66 6.10 -4.79 15.29
CA VAL A 66 7.05 -5.21 16.32
C VAL A 66 6.76 -4.43 17.59
N ARG A 67 6.34 -5.11 18.64
CA ARG A 67 5.96 -4.49 19.92
C ARG A 67 7.20 -3.97 20.65
N VAL A 68 7.21 -2.67 20.93
CA VAL A 68 8.29 -1.99 21.66
C VAL A 68 7.85 -1.57 23.06
N ARG A 69 6.55 -1.38 23.27
CA ARG A 69 5.90 -1.14 24.56
C ARG A 69 4.56 -1.88 24.62
N PRO A 70 3.96 -2.05 25.79
CA PRO A 70 2.65 -2.73 25.91
C PRO A 70 1.56 -2.14 25.01
N ASP A 71 1.63 -0.84 24.74
CA ASP A 71 0.69 -0.03 23.97
C ASP A 71 1.21 0.44 22.61
N ALA A 72 2.51 0.22 22.27
CA ALA A 72 3.11 0.77 21.08
C ALA A 72 3.92 -0.25 20.27
N THR A 73 3.79 -0.16 18.95
CA THR A 73 4.49 -1.01 18.00
C THR A 73 5.26 -0.17 16.98
N ILE A 74 6.40 -0.69 16.49
CA ILE A 74 7.00 -0.26 15.22
C ILE A 74 6.27 -1.05 14.12
N GLN A 75 5.83 -0.35 13.10
CA GLN A 75 5.02 -0.90 12.02
C GLN A 75 5.75 -0.80 10.70
N MET A 76 5.90 -1.91 9.98
CA MET A 76 6.26 -1.96 8.57
C MET A 76 5.02 -2.33 7.79
N LEU A 77 4.77 -1.66 6.67
CA LEU A 77 3.61 -1.90 5.84
C LEU A 77 4.03 -2.01 4.38
N TYR A 78 3.54 -3.06 3.73
CA TYR A 78 3.47 -3.17 2.29
C TYR A 78 2.00 -3.25 1.87
N GLY A 79 1.60 -2.40 0.94
CA GLY A 79 0.26 -2.40 0.35
C GLY A 79 0.34 -2.27 -1.16
N ARG A 80 -0.64 -2.84 -1.88
CA ARG A 80 -0.74 -2.77 -3.33
C ARG A 80 -2.18 -2.65 -3.76
N GLN A 81 -2.38 -1.78 -4.75
CA GLN A 81 -3.61 -1.63 -5.52
C GLN A 81 -3.27 -1.78 -7.00
N ASP A 82 -3.97 -2.66 -7.71
CA ASP A 82 -3.95 -2.70 -9.18
C ASP A 82 -5.22 -2.00 -9.68
N THR A 83 -5.07 -0.88 -10.37
CA THR A 83 -6.17 0.01 -10.73
C THR A 83 -6.01 0.57 -12.15
N THR A 84 -6.88 1.48 -12.52
CA THR A 84 -6.83 2.20 -13.79
C THR A 84 -6.64 3.69 -13.53
N LEU A 85 -5.78 4.30 -14.31
CA LEU A 85 -5.58 5.74 -14.38
C LEU A 85 -6.41 6.28 -15.54
N ASP A 86 -7.40 7.10 -15.22
CA ASP A 86 -8.20 7.82 -16.21
C ASP A 86 -7.66 9.22 -16.40
N PHE A 87 -7.31 9.55 -17.63
CA PHE A 87 -6.89 10.88 -18.04
C PHE A 87 -7.93 11.51 -18.96
N LEU A 88 -8.53 12.59 -18.50
CA LEU A 88 -9.48 13.42 -19.25
C LEU A 88 -8.75 14.64 -19.78
N SER A 89 -8.51 14.68 -21.09
CA SER A 89 -7.89 15.85 -21.75
C SER A 89 -8.94 16.76 -22.38
N ASN A 90 -8.82 18.06 -22.10
CA ASN A 90 -9.59 19.11 -22.75
C ASN A 90 -8.88 19.73 -23.96
N ALA A 91 -7.71 19.21 -24.35
CA ALA A 91 -6.95 19.72 -25.47
C ALA A 91 -7.52 19.24 -26.81
N PRO A 92 -7.63 20.14 -27.84
CA PRO A 92 -8.29 19.81 -29.11
C PRO A 92 -7.58 18.75 -29.96
N PHE A 93 -6.29 18.44 -29.67
CA PHE A 93 -5.47 17.51 -30.43
C PHE A 93 -5.14 16.21 -29.69
N PHE A 94 -5.60 16.03 -28.44
CA PHE A 94 -5.35 14.82 -27.66
C PHE A 94 -6.63 13.98 -27.53
N PRO A 95 -6.52 12.63 -27.49
CA PRO A 95 -7.69 11.78 -27.25
C PRO A 95 -8.35 12.20 -25.94
N ARG A 96 -9.68 12.33 -25.97
CA ARG A 96 -10.49 12.83 -24.83
C ARG A 96 -10.51 11.88 -23.64
N HIS A 97 -10.16 10.65 -23.84
CA HIS A 97 -10.12 9.59 -22.82
C HIS A 97 -8.95 8.68 -23.05
N VAL A 98 -8.02 8.63 -22.11
CA VAL A 98 -6.92 7.66 -22.09
C VAL A 98 -7.04 6.87 -20.79
N ARG A 99 -7.17 5.54 -20.92
CA ARG A 99 -7.16 4.61 -19.79
C ARG A 99 -5.87 3.82 -19.78
N VAL A 100 -5.18 3.84 -18.64
CA VAL A 100 -3.91 3.13 -18.45
C VAL A 100 -3.98 2.31 -17.20
N GLY A 101 -3.65 1.03 -17.27
CA GLY A 101 -3.50 0.19 -16.08
C GLY A 101 -2.35 0.72 -15.21
N LEU A 102 -2.60 0.84 -13.91
CA LEU A 102 -1.67 1.37 -12.93
C LEU A 102 -1.58 0.42 -11.73
N ALA A 103 -0.37 0.10 -11.30
CA ALA A 103 -0.13 -0.49 -9.99
C ALA A 103 0.40 0.60 -9.05
N VAL A 104 -0.24 0.74 -7.89
CA VAL A 104 0.18 1.62 -6.80
C VAL A 104 0.64 0.78 -5.64
N GLU A 105 1.90 0.93 -5.24
CA GLU A 105 2.50 0.16 -4.16
C GLU A 105 3.00 1.09 -3.06
N TYR A 106 2.75 0.72 -1.81
CA TYR A 106 3.16 1.46 -0.61
C TYR A 106 4.19 0.67 0.17
N TYR A 107 5.30 1.31 0.50
CA TYR A 107 6.38 0.79 1.34
C TYR A 107 6.60 1.76 2.48
N HIS A 108 6.06 1.45 3.65
CA HIS A 108 6.01 2.37 4.77
C HIS A 108 6.62 1.78 6.04
N LEU A 109 7.23 2.65 6.83
CA LEU A 109 7.75 2.38 8.17
C LEU A 109 7.23 3.45 9.13
N GLY A 110 6.86 3.06 10.34
CA GLY A 110 6.39 4.00 11.34
C GLY A 110 6.02 3.33 12.64
N GLY A 111 4.92 3.77 13.26
CA GLY A 111 4.45 3.21 14.51
C GLY A 111 2.94 3.24 14.64
N ALA A 112 2.45 2.41 15.56
CA ALA A 112 1.06 2.43 15.98
C ALA A 112 0.97 2.42 17.50
N VAL A 113 -0.05 3.09 18.03
CA VAL A 113 -0.38 3.13 19.45
C VAL A 113 -1.78 2.57 19.64
N GLU A 114 -1.88 1.53 20.48
CA GLU A 114 -3.15 0.88 20.85
C GLU A 114 -3.69 1.54 22.12
N PHE A 115 -5.01 1.69 22.19
CA PHE A 115 -5.71 2.27 23.33
C PHE A 115 -6.58 1.21 24.01
N GLY A 116 -6.50 1.15 25.36
CA GLY A 116 -7.25 0.22 26.18
C GLY A 116 -6.60 -1.16 26.32
N GLU A 117 -7.10 -1.94 27.29
CA GLU A 117 -6.54 -3.25 27.69
C GLU A 117 -7.48 -4.43 27.37
N GLY A 118 -8.67 -4.13 26.81
CA GLY A 118 -9.69 -5.12 26.50
C GLY A 118 -9.39 -5.99 25.28
N ARG A 119 -10.39 -6.79 24.89
CA ARG A 119 -10.35 -7.57 23.64
C ARG A 119 -10.46 -6.68 22.41
N LEU A 120 -11.15 -5.55 22.53
CA LEU A 120 -11.30 -4.56 21.49
C LEU A 120 -10.35 -3.39 21.77
N ARG A 121 -9.39 -3.13 20.87
CA ARG A 121 -8.38 -2.09 21.04
C ARG A 121 -8.37 -1.18 19.84
N PRO A 122 -8.94 0.02 19.97
CA PRO A 122 -8.71 1.07 18.98
C PRO A 122 -7.22 1.40 18.91
N TYR A 123 -6.74 1.82 17.75
CA TYR A 123 -5.36 2.26 17.57
C TYR A 123 -5.26 3.38 16.55
N PHE A 124 -4.20 4.15 16.68
CA PHE A 124 -3.76 5.13 15.72
C PHE A 124 -2.40 4.71 15.16
N ALA A 125 -2.21 4.82 13.85
CA ALA A 125 -0.96 4.51 13.18
C ALA A 125 -0.48 5.71 12.37
N LEU A 126 0.83 5.99 12.43
CA LEU A 126 1.49 6.99 11.61
C LEU A 126 2.74 6.37 11.00
N THR A 127 2.85 6.47 9.68
CA THR A 127 3.95 5.88 8.92
C THR A 127 4.46 6.87 7.87
N VAL A 128 5.72 6.75 7.53
CA VAL A 128 6.35 7.48 6.42
C VAL A 128 7.00 6.47 5.48
N GLY A 129 7.10 6.82 4.22
CA GLY A 129 7.67 5.89 3.24
C GLY A 129 7.62 6.39 1.82
N ALA A 130 7.49 5.45 0.91
CA ALA A 130 7.42 5.74 -0.51
C ALA A 130 6.23 5.03 -1.16
N THR A 131 5.60 5.73 -2.08
CA THR A 131 4.62 5.20 -3.01
C THR A 131 5.29 5.01 -4.36
N ARG A 132 5.16 3.81 -4.92
CA ARG A 132 5.59 3.47 -6.27
C ARG A 132 4.39 3.43 -7.19
N PHE A 133 4.45 4.20 -8.26
CA PHE A 133 3.49 4.17 -9.36
C PHE A 133 4.11 3.43 -10.54
N ASP A 134 3.46 2.38 -11.00
CA ASP A 134 3.94 1.53 -12.09
C ASP A 134 2.85 1.40 -13.16
N ALA A 135 2.96 2.23 -14.21
CA ALA A 135 2.03 2.20 -15.33
C ALA A 135 2.29 0.96 -16.19
N LYS A 136 1.23 0.20 -16.51
CA LYS A 136 1.30 -0.99 -17.35
C LYS A 136 1.35 -0.61 -18.85
N VAL A 137 2.33 0.24 -19.22
CA VAL A 137 2.57 0.72 -20.58
C VAL A 137 4.03 0.48 -20.91
N GLU A 138 4.31 0.01 -22.13
CA GLU A 138 5.68 -0.17 -22.62
C GLU A 138 6.42 1.18 -22.61
N ASP A 139 7.71 1.17 -22.24
CA ASP A 139 8.60 2.33 -22.16
C ASP A 139 8.29 3.39 -21.09
N VAL A 140 7.28 3.21 -20.24
CA VAL A 140 7.04 4.09 -19.09
C VAL A 140 7.75 3.54 -17.85
N ARG A 141 8.59 4.39 -17.23
CA ARG A 141 9.31 4.02 -16.03
C ARG A 141 8.41 4.15 -14.79
N SER A 142 8.57 3.23 -13.86
CA SER A 142 7.93 3.37 -12.54
C SER A 142 8.51 4.57 -11.78
N GLU A 143 7.64 5.27 -11.08
CA GLU A 143 8.00 6.44 -10.27
C GLU A 143 7.86 6.16 -8.78
N TRP A 144 8.84 6.66 -8.02
CA TRP A 144 8.86 6.61 -6.58
C TRP A 144 8.61 8.01 -6.02
N ARG A 145 7.65 8.13 -5.12
CA ARG A 145 7.28 9.39 -4.47
C ARG A 145 7.24 9.21 -2.97
N PHE A 146 7.71 10.21 -2.24
CA PHE A 146 7.58 10.23 -0.78
C PHE A 146 6.11 10.31 -0.37
N SER A 147 5.73 9.56 0.66
CA SER A 147 4.36 9.55 1.16
C SER A 147 4.31 9.36 2.67
N ILE A 148 3.19 9.81 3.25
CA ILE A 148 2.87 9.63 4.66
C ILE A 148 1.60 8.78 4.73
N GLY A 149 1.51 7.89 5.71
CA GLY A 149 0.30 7.12 6.00
C GLY A 149 -0.22 7.43 7.39
N SER A 150 -1.46 7.91 7.51
CA SER A 150 -2.12 8.11 8.80
C SER A 150 -3.37 7.24 8.86
N GLY A 151 -3.46 6.37 9.85
CA GLY A 151 -4.51 5.37 9.98
C GLY A 151 -5.17 5.35 11.35
N LEU A 152 -6.46 5.09 11.34
CA LEU A 152 -7.26 4.76 12.53
C LEU A 152 -7.86 3.39 12.34
N GLY A 153 -7.79 2.54 13.35
CA GLY A 153 -8.30 1.20 13.25
C GLY A 153 -8.70 0.61 14.59
N VAL A 154 -9.15 -0.63 14.52
CA VAL A 154 -9.50 -1.42 15.67
C VAL A 154 -8.94 -2.83 15.51
N LYS A 155 -8.34 -3.35 16.58
CA LYS A 155 -7.93 -4.74 16.71
C LYS A 155 -8.89 -5.45 17.66
N THR A 156 -9.34 -6.64 17.27
CA THR A 156 -10.19 -7.51 18.13
C THR A 156 -9.42 -8.80 18.38
N TYR A 157 -8.99 -9.00 19.63
CA TYR A 157 -8.26 -10.19 20.06
C TYR A 157 -9.23 -11.34 20.33
N LEU A 158 -9.27 -12.33 19.44
CA LEU A 158 -10.07 -13.55 19.57
C LEU A 158 -9.38 -14.55 20.49
N SER A 159 -8.06 -14.57 20.45
CA SER A 159 -7.19 -15.36 21.33
C SER A 159 -5.89 -14.59 21.61
N PRO A 160 -5.03 -15.06 22.53
CA PRO A 160 -3.73 -14.41 22.75
C PRO A 160 -2.80 -14.39 21.55
N ARG A 161 -3.06 -15.17 20.50
CA ARG A 161 -2.22 -15.29 19.30
C ARG A 161 -2.89 -14.84 18.03
N PHE A 162 -4.20 -14.67 18.04
CA PHE A 162 -4.98 -14.43 16.84
C PHE A 162 -6.06 -13.39 17.06
N GLY A 163 -6.28 -12.55 16.09
CA GLY A 163 -7.36 -11.57 16.11
C GLY A 163 -7.69 -11.03 14.73
N LEU A 164 -8.62 -10.10 14.72
CA LEU A 164 -9.06 -9.37 13.53
C LEU A 164 -8.64 -7.91 13.65
N ARG A 165 -8.37 -7.30 12.51
CA ARG A 165 -8.01 -5.90 12.35
C ARG A 165 -8.87 -5.26 11.29
N ALA A 166 -9.40 -4.06 11.57
CA ALA A 166 -10.03 -3.20 10.58
C ALA A 166 -9.41 -1.80 10.67
N GLU A 167 -9.15 -1.17 9.54
CA GLU A 167 -8.43 0.11 9.48
C GLU A 167 -8.94 0.98 8.34
N GLY A 168 -9.11 2.28 8.61
CA GLY A 168 -9.17 3.33 7.61
C GLY A 168 -7.87 4.11 7.60
N ARG A 169 -7.28 4.34 6.43
CA ARG A 169 -6.00 5.06 6.30
C ARG A 169 -6.04 6.07 5.17
N VAL A 170 -5.35 7.19 5.34
CA VAL A 170 -5.13 8.21 4.31
C VAL A 170 -3.65 8.27 3.94
N TRP A 171 -3.40 8.49 2.64
CA TRP A 171 -2.09 8.43 2.02
C TRP A 171 -1.81 9.71 1.22
N PRO A 172 -1.39 10.82 1.84
CA PRO A 172 -0.83 11.95 1.12
C PRO A 172 0.52 11.54 0.50
N THR A 173 0.60 11.54 -0.81
CA THR A 173 1.79 11.29 -1.61
C THR A 173 2.24 12.60 -2.23
N PHE A 174 3.48 13.01 -1.97
CA PHE A 174 4.02 14.29 -2.43
C PHE A 174 4.51 14.15 -3.87
N LEU A 175 3.87 14.89 -4.75
CA LEU A 175 4.26 15.04 -6.14
C LEU A 175 5.14 16.29 -6.20
N GLN A 176 6.41 16.14 -6.62
CA GLN A 176 7.27 17.31 -6.74
C GLN A 176 6.73 18.25 -7.83
N THR A 177 6.51 19.50 -7.48
CA THR A 177 6.07 20.57 -8.38
C THR A 177 7.05 20.75 -9.53
N ALA A 178 6.54 20.91 -10.77
CA ALA A 178 7.28 21.13 -12.02
C ALA A 178 8.04 19.90 -12.57
N GLY A 179 7.34 18.79 -12.79
CA GLY A 179 7.86 17.64 -13.55
C GLY A 179 6.75 16.80 -14.14
N GLY A 180 7.01 16.15 -15.26
CA GLY A 180 6.07 15.19 -15.84
C GLY A 180 5.85 14.01 -14.91
N PHE A 181 4.63 13.49 -14.87
CA PHE A 181 4.26 12.30 -14.14
C PHE A 181 4.15 11.12 -15.10
N LEU A 182 4.79 9.99 -14.75
CA LEU A 182 4.90 8.80 -15.59
C LEU A 182 5.47 9.11 -16.99
N CYS A 183 6.75 9.43 -17.02
CA CYS A 183 7.45 9.78 -18.26
C CYS A 183 8.08 8.57 -18.94
N SER A 184 8.05 8.55 -20.27
CA SER A 184 8.75 7.58 -21.12
C SER A 184 10.06 8.13 -21.69
N LEU A 185 10.98 7.25 -22.10
CA LEU A 185 12.13 7.59 -22.95
C LEU A 185 11.77 7.27 -24.41
N PRO A 186 11.87 8.20 -25.38
CA PRO A 186 12.50 9.51 -25.38
C PRO A 186 11.51 10.68 -25.29
N GLY A 187 11.28 11.20 -24.09
CA GLY A 187 10.83 12.58 -23.93
C GLY A 187 9.32 12.86 -23.86
N GLY A 188 8.44 11.88 -23.67
CA GLY A 188 7.01 12.12 -23.42
C GLY A 188 6.60 11.78 -21.99
N CYS A 189 5.77 12.63 -21.34
CA CYS A 189 5.12 12.33 -20.07
C CYS A 189 3.63 12.13 -20.25
N LEU A 190 3.03 11.19 -19.53
CA LEU A 190 1.59 10.92 -19.59
C LEU A 190 0.75 12.09 -19.04
N ALA A 191 1.28 12.79 -18.05
CA ALA A 191 0.64 13.96 -17.47
C ALA A 191 1.67 14.93 -16.90
N GLU A 192 1.33 16.23 -16.93
CA GLU A 192 2.03 17.28 -16.20
C GLU A 192 1.15 17.66 -15.01
N VAL A 193 1.59 17.36 -13.79
CA VAL A 193 0.81 17.53 -12.57
C VAL A 193 1.16 18.86 -11.92
N GLU A 194 0.14 19.68 -11.66
CA GLU A 194 0.28 20.97 -10.97
C GLU A 194 0.06 20.88 -9.45
N ALA A 195 -0.35 19.71 -8.94
CA ALA A 195 -0.61 19.55 -7.52
C ALA A 195 0.64 19.13 -6.74
N ASP A 196 0.79 19.69 -5.54
CA ASP A 196 1.90 19.38 -4.64
C ASP A 196 1.77 17.98 -4.02
N PHE A 197 0.56 17.42 -3.93
CA PHE A 197 0.29 16.10 -3.37
C PHE A 197 -0.95 15.45 -3.95
N LEU A 198 -0.93 14.13 -3.96
CA LEU A 198 -2.05 13.25 -4.30
C LEU A 198 -2.51 12.54 -3.02
N THR A 199 -3.78 12.67 -2.67
CA THR A 199 -4.32 11.99 -1.48
C THR A 199 -5.23 10.84 -1.85
N GLN A 200 -4.90 9.64 -1.35
CA GLN A 200 -5.74 8.46 -1.45
C GLN A 200 -6.23 8.04 -0.05
N GLY A 201 -7.41 7.43 -0.01
CA GLY A 201 -7.96 6.80 1.18
C GLY A 201 -8.05 5.29 1.00
N SER A 202 -7.99 4.53 2.09
CA SER A 202 -8.23 3.09 2.08
C SER A 202 -9.07 2.65 3.26
N ALA A 203 -9.90 1.62 3.04
CA ALA A 203 -10.62 0.91 4.08
C ALA A 203 -10.29 -0.58 3.95
N THR A 204 -9.63 -1.14 4.96
CA THR A 204 -9.07 -2.49 4.92
C THR A 204 -9.49 -3.30 6.13
N ALA A 205 -9.58 -4.61 5.94
CA ALA A 205 -9.77 -5.56 7.02
C ALA A 205 -8.82 -6.75 6.83
N GLY A 206 -8.47 -7.39 7.93
CA GLY A 206 -7.57 -8.53 7.91
C GLY A 206 -7.56 -9.27 9.24
N PHE A 207 -6.74 -10.26 9.31
CA PHE A 207 -6.45 -10.96 10.56
C PHE A 207 -4.99 -10.74 10.94
N PHE A 208 -4.67 -10.95 12.20
CA PHE A 208 -3.29 -10.94 12.68
C PHE A 208 -2.94 -12.18 13.48
N VAL A 209 -1.68 -12.54 13.39
CA VAL A 209 -1.07 -13.62 14.19
C VAL A 209 0.13 -13.06 14.93
N THR A 210 0.19 -13.32 16.24
CA THR A 210 1.27 -12.85 17.15
C THR A 210 2.18 -14.01 17.54
N PHE A 211 3.48 -13.79 17.43
CA PHE A 211 4.55 -14.75 17.71
C PHE A 211 5.39 -14.33 18.91
#